data_801ce3483e93cdb14564479de5927542
#
_entry.id   801ce3483e93cdb14564479de5927542
#
_cell.length_a   1.000
_cell.length_b   1.000
_cell.length_c   1.000
_cell.angle_alpha   90.00
_cell.angle_beta   90.00
_cell.angle_gamma   90.00
#
_symmetry.space_group_name_H-M   'P 1'
#
loop_
_entity.id
_entity.type
_entity.pdbx_description
1 polymer ?
#
loop_
_entity_poly.entity_id
_entity_poly.type
_entity_poly.pdbx_seq_one_letter_code
_entity_poly.pdbx_strand_id
1 'polypeptide(L)'
;MSMPRSLILLLLSLVSALPALADEGGLCTSVCAAERSQCQKDARSIDRFERDTWVSRQDVRAGSDASAEMERLEARRAEADKRRFERDADCEAAYGRCTADCQPLR
;
A
#
# COMPACT_ATOMS: atom_id res chain seq x y z
N MET A 1 5.50 42.56 -29.28
CA MET A 1 4.74 41.53 -29.98
C MET A 1 3.46 41.26 -29.23
N SER A 2 2.36 41.72 -29.75
CA SER A 2 1.06 41.49 -29.12
C SER A 2 0.51 40.14 -29.60
N MET A 3 0.20 39.25 -28.69
CA MET A 3 -0.50 38.01 -29.02
C MET A 3 -1.89 38.33 -29.55
N PRO A 4 -2.32 37.68 -30.65
CA PRO A 4 -3.64 37.90 -31.16
C PRO A 4 -4.69 37.51 -30.11
N ARG A 5 -5.66 38.36 -29.89
CA ARG A 5 -6.74 38.17 -28.91
C ARG A 5 -7.43 36.79 -28.99
N SER A 6 -7.42 36.19 -30.18
CA SER A 6 -7.94 34.83 -30.41
C SER A 6 -7.17 33.74 -29.72
N LEU A 7 -5.83 33.89 -29.57
CA LEU A 7 -4.99 32.92 -28.87
C LEU A 7 -5.20 32.95 -27.34
N ILE A 8 -5.47 34.13 -26.80
CA ILE A 8 -5.73 34.32 -25.37
C ILE A 8 -7.06 33.68 -24.99
N LEU A 9 -8.07 33.81 -25.86
CA LEU A 9 -9.39 33.21 -25.67
C LEU A 9 -9.34 31.68 -25.75
N LEU A 10 -8.50 31.13 -26.62
CA LEU A 10 -8.26 29.67 -26.73
C LEU A 10 -7.54 29.11 -25.51
N LEU A 11 -6.60 29.83 -24.96
CA LEU A 11 -5.88 29.43 -23.74
C LEU A 11 -6.78 29.50 -22.49
N LEU A 12 -7.66 30.48 -22.43
CA LEU A 12 -8.62 30.60 -21.33
C LEU A 12 -9.70 29.50 -21.35
N SER A 13 -10.07 29.00 -22.53
CA SER A 13 -11.03 27.90 -22.65
C SER A 13 -10.41 26.53 -22.29
N LEU A 14 -9.10 26.35 -22.38
CA LEU A 14 -8.41 25.15 -21.96
C LEU A 14 -8.31 25.02 -20.43
N VAL A 15 -8.25 26.14 -19.71
CA VAL A 15 -8.18 26.15 -18.25
C VAL A 15 -9.52 25.77 -17.60
N SER A 16 -10.62 26.00 -18.30
CA SER A 16 -11.96 25.64 -17.77
C SER A 16 -12.33 24.16 -17.89
N ALA A 17 -11.50 23.33 -18.56
CA ALA A 17 -11.72 21.89 -18.63
C ALA A 17 -11.11 21.10 -17.44
N LEU A 18 -10.37 21.76 -16.56
CA LEU A 18 -9.71 21.15 -15.39
C LEU A 18 -10.63 20.86 -14.16
N PRO A 19 -11.80 21.50 -13.97
CA PRO A 19 -12.60 21.21 -12.78
C PRO A 19 -13.23 19.82 -12.73
N ALA A 20 -13.27 19.07 -13.82
CA ALA A 20 -13.74 17.69 -13.84
C ALA A 20 -12.85 16.69 -13.09
N LEU A 21 -11.59 17.06 -12.82
CA LEU A 21 -10.63 16.26 -12.04
C LEU A 21 -10.66 16.58 -10.54
N ALA A 22 -11.39 17.61 -10.14
CA ALA A 22 -11.51 18.07 -8.76
C ALA A 22 -12.81 17.56 -8.09
N ASP A 23 -13.31 16.39 -8.51
CA ASP A 23 -14.39 15.71 -7.80
C ASP A 23 -13.87 15.29 -6.42
N GLU A 24 -14.40 15.88 -5.36
CA GLU A 24 -13.97 15.66 -3.97
C GLU A 24 -13.98 14.17 -3.61
N GLY A 25 -14.96 13.40 -4.10
CA GLY A 25 -15.04 11.96 -3.93
C GLY A 25 -13.90 11.21 -4.62
N GLY A 26 -13.49 11.65 -5.82
CA GLY A 26 -12.39 11.05 -6.58
C GLY A 26 -11.03 11.28 -5.95
N LEU A 27 -10.77 12.47 -5.42
CA LEU A 27 -9.53 12.77 -4.69
C LEU A 27 -9.43 11.99 -3.39
N CYS A 28 -10.51 11.93 -2.62
CA CYS A 28 -10.56 11.18 -1.36
C CYS A 28 -10.29 9.69 -1.59
N THR A 29 -10.93 9.06 -2.56
CA THR A 29 -10.69 7.65 -2.90
C THR A 29 -9.28 7.41 -3.42
N SER A 30 -8.70 8.36 -4.15
CA SER A 30 -7.29 8.29 -4.60
C SER A 30 -6.31 8.33 -3.44
N VAL A 31 -6.55 9.16 -2.43
CA VAL A 31 -5.76 9.21 -1.20
C VAL A 31 -5.87 7.88 -0.44
N CYS A 32 -7.08 7.34 -0.30
CA CYS A 32 -7.29 6.03 0.34
C CYS A 32 -6.54 4.91 -0.39
N ALA A 33 -6.54 4.91 -1.72
CA ALA A 33 -5.80 3.96 -2.54
C ALA A 33 -4.28 4.09 -2.36
N ALA A 34 -3.77 5.30 -2.24
CA ALA A 34 -2.35 5.57 -1.97
C ALA A 34 -1.95 5.07 -0.57
N GLU A 35 -2.77 5.31 0.44
CA GLU A 35 -2.54 4.81 1.80
C GLU A 35 -2.56 3.28 1.86
N ARG A 36 -3.49 2.63 1.15
CA ARG A 36 -3.54 1.19 1.00
C ARG A 36 -2.25 0.64 0.38
N SER A 37 -1.79 1.25 -0.70
CA SER A 37 -0.55 0.87 -1.37
C SER A 37 0.65 1.00 -0.43
N GLN A 38 0.73 2.08 0.33
CA GLN A 38 1.79 2.28 1.32
C GLN A 38 1.72 1.24 2.45
N CYS A 39 0.54 0.97 2.98
CA CYS A 39 0.30 -0.06 3.99
C CYS A 39 0.81 -1.44 3.52
N GLN A 40 0.49 -1.82 2.29
CA GLN A 40 0.95 -3.08 1.70
C GLN A 40 2.47 -3.12 1.49
N LYS A 41 3.09 -2.01 1.11
CA LYS A 41 4.56 -1.91 0.97
C LYS A 41 5.25 -2.05 2.32
N ASP A 42 4.73 -1.41 3.35
CA ASP A 42 5.25 -1.50 4.72
C ASP A 42 5.13 -2.93 5.26
N ALA A 43 4.01 -3.59 5.02
CA ALA A 43 3.79 -4.99 5.39
C ALA A 43 4.82 -5.93 4.72
N ARG A 44 5.10 -5.73 3.45
CA ARG A 44 6.13 -6.50 2.71
C ARG A 44 7.55 -6.22 3.21
N SER A 45 7.82 -4.99 3.59
CA SER A 45 9.12 -4.59 4.16
C SER A 45 9.38 -5.30 5.48
N ILE A 46 8.41 -5.37 6.38
CA ILE A 46 8.47 -6.09 7.64
C ILE A 46 8.70 -7.59 7.40
N ASP A 47 7.97 -8.17 6.47
CA ASP A 47 8.07 -9.58 6.09
C ASP A 47 9.47 -9.94 5.56
N ARG A 48 10.06 -9.05 4.78
CA ARG A 48 11.44 -9.20 4.27
C ARG A 48 12.44 -9.11 5.40
N PHE A 49 12.30 -8.14 6.29
CA PHE A 49 13.17 -7.97 7.45
C PHE A 49 13.12 -9.19 8.38
N GLU A 50 11.96 -9.72 8.67
CA GLU A 50 11.79 -10.94 9.46
C GLU A 50 12.49 -12.14 8.81
N ARG A 51 12.38 -12.28 7.49
CA ARG A 51 13.02 -13.33 6.72
C ARG A 51 14.56 -13.25 6.79
N ASP A 52 15.11 -12.06 6.59
CA ASP A 52 16.55 -11.82 6.60
C ASP A 52 17.16 -12.05 7.99
N THR A 53 16.47 -11.62 9.04
CA THR A 53 16.85 -11.88 10.44
C THR A 53 16.85 -13.37 10.76
N TRP A 54 16.00 -14.12 10.09
CA TRP A 54 15.88 -15.58 10.22
C TRP A 54 17.06 -16.32 9.63
N VAL A 55 17.44 -15.96 8.42
CA VAL A 55 18.59 -16.57 7.73
C VAL A 55 19.86 -16.39 8.57
N SER A 56 20.08 -15.21 9.14
CA SER A 56 21.26 -14.98 9.96
C SER A 56 21.26 -15.71 11.30
N ARG A 57 20.09 -16.10 11.83
CA ARG A 57 19.99 -16.94 13.04
C ARG A 57 20.21 -18.43 12.77
N GLN A 58 20.01 -18.88 11.55
CA GLN A 58 20.27 -20.27 11.17
C GLN A 58 21.76 -20.62 11.16
N ASP A 59 22.59 -19.67 10.78
CA ASP A 59 24.06 -19.86 10.75
C ASP A 59 24.66 -20.14 12.14
N VAL A 60 23.99 -19.72 13.21
CA VAL A 60 24.46 -19.89 14.60
C VAL A 60 24.13 -21.27 15.17
N ARG A 61 23.22 -22.02 14.53
CA ARG A 61 22.76 -23.34 15.00
C ARG A 61 23.23 -24.53 14.16
N ALA A 62 24.34 -24.38 13.43
CA ALA A 62 24.95 -25.46 12.69
C ALA A 62 25.42 -26.54 13.67
N GLY A 63 24.62 -27.62 13.80
CA GLY A 63 24.93 -28.75 14.72
C GLY A 63 23.70 -29.34 15.42
N SER A 64 22.52 -28.73 15.28
CA SER A 64 21.27 -29.31 15.79
C SER A 64 20.69 -30.34 14.83
N ASP A 65 19.88 -31.27 15.36
CA ASP A 65 19.20 -32.30 14.58
C ASP A 65 18.39 -31.70 13.42
N ALA A 66 18.67 -32.13 12.19
CA ALA A 66 18.09 -31.59 10.96
C ALA A 66 16.56 -31.73 10.91
N SER A 67 16.00 -32.81 11.49
CA SER A 67 14.55 -33.02 11.52
C SER A 67 13.84 -32.06 12.48
N ALA A 68 14.40 -31.81 13.65
CA ALA A 68 13.88 -30.85 14.62
C ALA A 68 13.96 -29.40 14.07
N GLU A 69 15.01 -29.09 13.33
CA GLU A 69 15.18 -27.78 12.68
C GLU A 69 14.15 -27.58 11.56
N MET A 70 13.85 -28.59 10.77
CA MET A 70 12.81 -28.55 9.74
C MET A 70 11.43 -28.28 10.33
N GLU A 71 11.06 -28.96 11.40
CA GLU A 71 9.78 -28.74 12.09
C GLU A 71 9.65 -27.30 12.61
N ARG A 72 10.73 -26.76 13.19
CA ARG A 72 10.76 -25.37 13.65
C ARG A 72 10.62 -24.37 12.51
N LEU A 73 11.26 -24.64 11.38
CA LEU A 73 11.15 -23.80 10.17
C LEU A 73 9.74 -23.80 9.61
N GLU A 74 9.09 -24.94 9.53
CA GLU A 74 7.72 -25.07 9.07
C GLU A 74 6.75 -24.35 10.00
N ALA A 75 6.87 -24.52 11.31
CA ALA A 75 6.04 -23.84 12.30
C ALA A 75 6.16 -22.31 12.20
N ARG A 76 7.36 -21.81 11.97
CA ARG A 76 7.58 -20.36 11.83
C ARG A 76 7.15 -19.80 10.49
N ARG A 77 7.26 -20.56 9.41
CA ARG A 77 6.67 -20.16 8.13
C ARG A 77 5.17 -20.01 8.24
N ALA A 78 4.50 -20.97 8.88
CA ALA A 78 3.06 -20.92 9.10
C ALA A 78 2.66 -19.69 9.93
N GLU A 79 3.42 -19.37 10.96
CA GLU A 79 3.18 -18.20 11.79
C GLU A 79 3.46 -16.88 11.06
N ALA A 80 4.53 -16.82 10.25
CA ALA A 80 4.85 -15.67 9.42
C ALA A 80 3.77 -15.42 8.35
N ASP A 81 3.28 -16.48 7.71
CA ASP A 81 2.19 -16.41 6.73
C ASP A 81 0.88 -15.92 7.37
N LYS A 82 0.59 -16.38 8.58
CA LYS A 82 -0.57 -15.90 9.34
C LYS A 82 -0.48 -14.41 9.64
N ARG A 83 0.67 -13.94 10.13
CA ARG A 83 0.90 -12.50 10.40
C ARG A 83 0.82 -11.65 9.14
N ARG A 84 1.33 -12.16 8.03
CA ARG A 84 1.22 -11.50 6.73
C ARG A 84 -0.24 -11.36 6.28
N PHE A 85 -1.00 -12.42 6.41
CA PHE A 85 -2.42 -12.41 6.10
C PHE A 85 -3.19 -11.41 6.97
N GLU A 86 -2.91 -11.36 8.27
CA GLU A 86 -3.51 -10.40 9.20
C GLU A 86 -3.16 -8.95 8.84
N ARG A 87 -1.90 -8.67 8.47
CA ARG A 87 -1.49 -7.33 8.02
C ARG A 87 -2.18 -6.90 6.73
N ASP A 88 -2.30 -7.80 5.77
CA ASP A 88 -3.01 -7.53 4.52
C ASP A 88 -4.50 -7.27 4.78
N ALA A 89 -5.12 -8.03 5.67
CA ALA A 89 -6.51 -7.83 6.10
C ALA A 89 -6.71 -6.49 6.80
N ASP A 90 -5.76 -6.06 7.63
CA ASP A 90 -5.77 -4.75 8.29
C ASP A 90 -5.66 -3.59 7.29
N CYS A 91 -4.81 -3.73 6.27
CA CYS A 91 -4.70 -2.75 5.19
C CYS A 91 -6.00 -2.63 4.40
N GLU A 92 -6.66 -3.74 4.08
CA GLU A 92 -7.95 -3.77 3.40
C GLU A 92 -9.08 -3.17 4.25
N ALA A 93 -9.12 -3.48 5.54
CA ALA A 93 -10.10 -2.92 6.46
C ALA A 93 -9.94 -1.40 6.60
N ALA A 94 -8.72 -0.90 6.70
CA ALA A 94 -8.41 0.52 6.73
C ALA A 94 -8.85 1.22 5.43
N TYR A 95 -8.60 0.59 4.28
CA TYR A 95 -9.06 1.08 2.99
C TYR A 95 -10.59 1.18 2.91
N GLY A 96 -11.29 0.15 3.39
CA GLY A 96 -12.77 0.14 3.45
C GLY A 96 -13.33 1.28 4.31
N ARG A 97 -12.74 1.53 5.48
CA ARG A 97 -13.12 2.66 6.34
C ARG A 97 -12.85 4.00 5.68
N CYS A 98 -11.67 4.16 5.09
CA CYS A 98 -11.28 5.38 4.39
C CYS A 98 -12.25 5.72 3.24
N THR A 99 -12.57 4.75 2.40
CA THR A 99 -13.49 4.95 1.26
C THR A 99 -14.93 5.19 1.70
N ALA A 100 -15.38 4.59 2.80
CA ALA A 100 -16.69 4.85 3.37
C ALA A 100 -16.83 6.30 3.85
N ASP A 101 -15.78 6.86 4.45
CA ASP A 101 -15.74 8.25 4.89
C ASP A 101 -15.69 9.25 3.73
N CYS A 102 -15.28 8.81 2.53
CA CYS A 102 -15.25 9.62 1.32
C CYS A 102 -16.62 9.85 0.69
N GLN A 103 -17.64 9.09 1.07
CA GLN A 103 -18.97 9.25 0.49
C GLN A 103 -19.60 10.55 0.96
N PRO A 104 -20.15 11.38 0.03
CA PRO A 104 -20.80 12.61 0.42
C PRO A 104 -21.98 12.29 1.33
N LEU A 105 -22.04 12.98 2.46
CA LEU A 105 -23.18 12.98 3.35
C LEU A 105 -24.43 13.48 2.58
N ARG A 106 -25.35 12.59 2.32
CA ARG A 106 -26.63 12.95 1.73
C ARG A 106 -27.62 13.33 2.83
#